data_61017c54a84629f9f9a18189ccd92fff
#
_entry.id   61017c54a84629f9f9a18189ccd92fff
#
_cell.length_a   1.000
_cell.length_b   1.000
_cell.length_c   1.000
_cell.angle_alpha   90.00
_cell.angle_beta   90.00
_cell.angle_gamma   90.00
#
_symmetry.space_group_name_H-M   'P 1'
#
loop_
_entity.id
_entity.type
_entity.pdbx_description
1 polymer ?
#
loop_
_entity_poly.entity_id
_entity_poly.type
_entity_poly.pdbx_seq_one_letter_code
_entity_poly.pdbx_strand_id
1 'polypeptide(L)'
;SSNSNSSGGGSTGAQVLLGGSECTLGPQASKFSSIATNRLLCLKCMCEVVRFENYHWEKDVDYMFFRNYWPEPERLSPKLQPKRGYAAYCCQCCWTSVRDIEAVGHDLKWVQPNE
;
A
#
# COMPACT_ATOMS: atom_id res chain seq x y z
N SER A 1 -19.00 8.97 -3.74
CA SER A 1 -19.12 8.54 -3.90
C SER A 1 -19.53 7.35 -4.08
N SER A 2 -19.79 6.67 -4.30
CA SER A 2 -20.13 5.84 -4.41
C SER A 2 -20.16 4.72 -4.56
N ASN A 3 -20.33 3.97 -4.59
CA ASN A 3 -20.47 3.09 -4.66
C ASN A 3 -20.48 1.97 -4.89
N SER A 4 -20.55 1.24 -5.07
CA SER A 4 -20.53 0.36 -5.29
C SER A 4 -20.57 -0.77 -5.33
N ASN A 5 -20.68 -1.59 -5.45
CA ASN A 5 -20.84 -2.56 -5.47
C ASN A 5 -20.51 -3.64 -5.78
N SER A 6 -20.39 -4.27 -5.89
CA SER A 6 -20.01 -5.17 -6.06
C SER A 6 -20.16 -6.34 -6.24
N SER A 7 -20.29 -7.00 -6.51
CA SER A 7 -20.51 -8.04 -6.74
C SER A 7 -19.94 -9.05 -6.69
N GLY A 8 -19.70 -9.51 -6.45
CA GLY A 8 -19.24 -10.41 -6.19
C GLY A 8 -18.86 -11.46 -6.58
N GLY A 9 -18.28 -11.88 -6.81
CA GLY A 9 -17.91 -12.84 -7.20
C GLY A 9 -17.41 -13.83 -6.53
N GLY A 10 -17.38 -14.24 -5.87
CA GLY A 10 -16.94 -15.35 -5.27
C GLY A 10 -15.56 -15.58 -5.14
N SER A 11 -14.82 -14.80 -5.18
CA SER A 11 -13.52 -15.02 -5.00
C SER A 11 -13.16 -15.30 -3.69
N THR A 12 -12.33 -16.04 -3.40
CA THR A 12 -12.03 -16.34 -2.12
C THR A 12 -10.86 -15.70 -1.68
N GLY A 13 -10.08 -15.09 -2.14
CA GLY A 13 -8.91 -14.51 -1.59
C GLY A 13 -9.18 -13.49 -0.56
N ALA A 14 -8.26 -13.25 0.30
CA ALA A 14 -8.41 -12.24 1.30
C ALA A 14 -8.31 -10.87 0.65
N GLN A 15 -9.06 -9.95 1.15
CA GLN A 15 -9.03 -8.61 0.62
C GLN A 15 -7.81 -7.85 1.14
N VAL A 16 -7.14 -7.13 0.27
CA VAL A 16 -5.97 -6.39 0.64
C VAL A 16 -6.40 -4.98 1.03
N LEU A 17 -6.00 -4.56 2.21
CA LEU A 17 -6.33 -3.22 2.70
C LEU A 17 -5.05 -2.48 3.05
N LEU A 18 -5.06 -1.19 2.82
CA LEU A 18 -3.95 -0.34 3.19
C LEU A 18 -4.36 0.49 4.40
N GLY A 19 -3.41 0.85 5.20
CA GLY A 19 -3.73 1.64 6.37
C GLY A 19 -2.61 2.58 6.73
N GLY A 20 -2.94 3.66 7.40
CA GLY A 20 -1.96 4.64 7.82
C GLY A 20 -1.12 4.15 8.99
N SER A 21 -0.30 5.04 9.52
CA SER A 21 0.62 4.63 10.57
C SER A 21 -0.10 4.28 11.85
N GLU A 22 -1.28 4.83 12.06
CA GLU A 22 -2.02 4.53 13.27
C GLU A 22 -2.94 3.32 13.11
N CYS A 23 -2.96 2.73 11.95
CA CYS A 23 -3.83 1.59 11.74
C CYS A 23 -3.13 0.32 12.14
N THR A 24 -3.90 -0.64 12.59
CA THR A 24 -3.35 -1.92 12.99
C THR A 24 -2.98 -2.73 11.77
N LEU A 25 -1.87 -3.41 11.83
CA LEU A 25 -1.44 -4.25 10.74
C LEU A 25 -1.61 -5.71 11.13
N GLY A 26 -1.92 -6.52 10.16
CA GLY A 26 -2.09 -7.93 10.42
C GLY A 26 -2.07 -8.73 9.15
N PRO A 27 -2.07 -10.05 9.29
CA PRO A 27 -1.99 -10.93 8.10
C PRO A 27 -3.25 -10.87 7.27
N GLN A 28 -4.36 -10.53 7.87
CA GLN A 28 -5.60 -10.42 7.11
C GLN A 28 -6.61 -9.65 7.93
N ALA A 29 -7.56 -9.06 7.24
CA ALA A 29 -8.54 -8.25 7.91
C ALA A 29 -9.46 -9.10 8.76
N SER A 30 -9.90 -8.52 9.87
CA SER A 30 -10.80 -9.21 10.75
C SER A 30 -12.22 -8.71 10.50
N LYS A 31 -13.20 -9.53 10.83
CA LYS A 31 -14.56 -9.11 10.70
C LYS A 31 -14.87 -7.95 11.61
N PHE A 32 -14.35 -7.97 12.79
CA PHE A 32 -14.70 -6.97 13.78
C PHE A 32 -13.84 -5.73 13.67
N SER A 33 -12.66 -5.88 13.14
CA SER A 33 -11.75 -4.74 13.05
C SER A 33 -11.14 -4.68 11.70
N SER A 34 -10.98 -3.50 11.18
CA SER A 34 -10.29 -3.36 9.91
C SER A 34 -8.81 -3.36 10.19
N ILE A 35 -8.11 -4.25 9.54
CA ILE A 35 -6.68 -4.39 9.74
C ILE A 35 -6.00 -4.27 8.39
N ALA A 36 -5.02 -3.40 8.31
CA ALA A 36 -4.29 -3.24 7.06
C ALA A 36 -3.38 -4.43 6.85
N THR A 37 -3.19 -4.79 5.61
CA THR A 37 -2.34 -5.91 5.27
C THR A 37 -0.90 -5.52 5.58
N ASN A 38 -0.23 -6.35 6.36
CA ASN A 38 1.12 -6.01 6.77
C ASN A 38 2.15 -6.33 5.71
N ARG A 39 1.81 -7.14 4.73
CA ARG A 39 2.73 -7.45 3.66
C ARG A 39 2.00 -7.34 2.34
N LEU A 40 2.68 -6.82 1.35
CA LEU A 40 2.08 -6.64 0.04
C LEU A 40 3.09 -7.02 -1.02
N LEU A 41 2.58 -7.48 -2.14
CA LEU A 41 3.42 -7.84 -3.27
C LEU A 41 2.79 -7.28 -4.53
N CYS A 42 3.59 -6.60 -5.32
CA CYS A 42 3.09 -6.06 -6.57
C CYS A 42 3.16 -7.13 -7.63
N LEU A 43 2.07 -7.31 -8.34
CA LEU A 43 2.05 -8.30 -9.42
C LEU A 43 2.49 -7.71 -10.75
N LYS A 44 2.67 -6.40 -10.78
CA LYS A 44 3.08 -5.75 -12.02
C LYS A 44 4.58 -5.76 -12.17
N CYS A 45 5.29 -5.33 -11.17
CA CYS A 45 6.73 -5.36 -11.20
C CYS A 45 7.29 -6.56 -10.42
N MET A 46 6.43 -7.31 -9.79
CA MET A 46 6.82 -8.49 -9.04
C MET A 46 7.82 -8.17 -7.95
N CYS A 47 7.64 -7.02 -7.33
CA CYS A 47 8.53 -6.60 -6.26
C CYS A 47 7.73 -6.37 -5.01
N GLU A 48 8.38 -6.54 -3.88
CA GLU A 48 7.70 -6.39 -2.61
C GLU A 48 7.41 -4.92 -2.34
N VAL A 49 6.28 -4.63 -1.76
CA VAL A 49 5.89 -3.26 -1.44
C VAL A 49 6.47 -2.89 -0.09
N VAL A 50 7.12 -1.74 -0.01
CA VAL A 50 7.67 -1.27 1.26
C VAL A 50 6.71 -0.23 1.85
N ARG A 51 6.75 -0.08 3.15
CA ARG A 51 5.85 0.82 3.86
C ARG A 51 6.67 1.69 4.82
N PHE A 52 6.32 2.96 4.86
CA PHE A 52 6.98 3.90 5.75
C PHE A 52 5.90 4.59 6.59
N GLU A 53 6.01 4.48 7.88
CA GLU A 53 5.03 5.06 8.79
C GLU A 53 5.30 6.55 8.99
N ASN A 54 4.22 7.31 9.03
CA ASN A 54 4.33 8.76 9.25
C ASN A 54 5.08 9.44 8.12
N TYR A 55 4.82 9.00 6.90
CA TYR A 55 5.41 9.61 5.73
C TYR A 55 4.45 9.53 4.57
N HIS A 56 4.66 10.38 3.58
CA HIS A 56 3.88 10.32 2.36
C HIS A 56 4.79 10.75 1.21
N TRP A 57 4.39 10.46 0.00
CA TRP A 57 5.23 10.74 -1.15
C TRP A 57 4.97 12.13 -1.67
N GLU A 58 6.02 12.76 -2.19
CA GLU A 58 5.86 14.07 -2.79
C GLU A 58 5.18 13.96 -4.13
N LYS A 59 4.73 15.09 -4.62
CA LYS A 59 4.09 15.10 -5.91
C LYS A 59 5.10 14.93 -7.04
N ASP A 60 6.35 15.28 -6.78
CA ASP A 60 7.36 15.21 -7.81
C ASP A 60 7.91 13.82 -8.06
N VAL A 61 7.52 12.86 -7.24
CA VAL A 61 8.08 11.53 -7.43
C VAL A 61 7.57 10.93 -8.74
N ASP A 62 8.42 10.08 -9.32
CA ASP A 62 8.09 9.49 -10.55
C ASP A 62 8.33 8.03 -10.51
N TYR A 63 7.87 7.34 -11.53
CA TYR A 63 8.10 5.92 -11.66
C TYR A 63 9.62 5.62 -11.65
N MET A 64 10.39 6.43 -12.39
CA MET A 64 11.83 6.19 -12.48
C MET A 64 12.50 6.36 -11.12
N PHE A 65 12.00 7.26 -10.31
CA PHE A 65 12.59 7.46 -9.00
C PHE A 65 12.52 6.17 -8.19
N PHE A 66 11.35 5.53 -8.16
CA PHE A 66 11.23 4.31 -7.39
C PHE A 66 11.98 3.17 -8.06
N ARG A 67 11.96 3.12 -9.36
CA ARG A 67 12.65 2.06 -10.03
C ARG A 67 14.14 2.10 -9.78
N ASN A 68 14.71 3.29 -9.71
CA ASN A 68 16.13 3.44 -9.52
C ASN A 68 16.55 3.23 -8.07
N TYR A 69 15.72 3.67 -7.14
CA TYR A 69 16.14 3.69 -5.75
C TYR A 69 15.48 2.62 -4.90
N TRP A 70 14.40 2.07 -5.38
CA TRP A 70 13.72 1.03 -4.63
C TRP A 70 14.67 -0.17 -4.49
N PRO A 71 14.67 -0.89 -3.39
CA PRO A 71 13.89 -0.64 -2.19
C PRO A 71 14.67 0.13 -1.12
N GLU A 72 15.66 0.83 -1.48
CA GLU A 72 16.53 1.48 -0.54
C GLU A 72 15.79 2.59 0.19
N PRO A 73 15.53 2.42 1.48
CA PRO A 73 14.79 3.45 2.22
C PRO A 73 15.58 4.75 2.30
N GLU A 74 16.88 4.65 2.42
CA GLU A 74 17.67 5.85 2.51
C GLU A 74 17.56 6.67 1.23
N ARG A 75 17.50 6.00 0.10
CA ARG A 75 17.38 6.72 -1.16
C ARG A 75 15.99 7.23 -1.40
N LEU A 76 15.01 6.57 -0.82
CA LEU A 76 13.63 7.04 -0.96
C LEU A 76 13.31 8.14 0.02
N SER A 77 14.10 8.23 1.09
CA SER A 77 13.82 9.21 2.13
C SER A 77 13.72 10.65 1.60
N PRO A 78 14.58 11.08 0.71
CA PRO A 78 14.52 12.46 0.24
C PRO A 78 13.16 12.87 -0.31
N LYS A 79 12.42 11.91 -0.82
CA LYS A 79 11.09 12.19 -1.35
C LYS A 79 9.98 11.90 -0.35
N LEU A 80 10.35 11.39 0.80
CA LEU A 80 9.37 11.11 1.83
C LEU A 80 9.19 12.34 2.70
N GLN A 81 7.95 12.70 2.95
CA GLN A 81 7.64 13.87 3.76
C GLN A 81 7.02 13.40 5.08
N PRO A 82 7.46 13.93 6.19
CA PRO A 82 6.89 13.53 7.47
C PRO A 82 5.42 13.95 7.54
N LYS A 83 4.56 12.99 7.71
CA LYS A 83 3.15 13.24 7.77
C LYS A 83 2.54 12.29 8.79
N ARG A 84 2.18 12.83 9.93
CA ARG A 84 1.65 12.01 10.99
C ARG A 84 0.37 11.31 10.57
N GLY A 85 0.26 10.06 10.90
CA GLY A 85 -0.95 9.32 10.60
C GLY A 85 -0.97 8.70 9.22
N TYR A 86 -0.04 9.08 8.37
CA TYR A 86 -0.02 8.54 7.02
C TYR A 86 1.01 7.42 6.92
N ALA A 87 0.84 6.58 5.93
CA ALA A 87 1.82 5.53 5.65
C ALA A 87 2.03 5.50 4.15
N ALA A 88 3.28 5.57 3.74
CA ALA A 88 3.62 5.58 2.34
C ALA A 88 3.94 4.17 1.89
N TYR A 89 3.32 3.74 0.83
CA TYR A 89 3.57 2.43 0.25
C TYR A 89 4.15 2.62 -1.14
N CYS A 90 5.10 1.78 -1.50
CA CYS A 90 5.64 1.90 -2.84
C CYS A 90 6.27 0.58 -3.27
N CYS A 91 6.31 0.39 -4.57
CA CYS A 91 7.02 -0.74 -5.15
C CYS A 91 7.89 -0.13 -6.24
N GLN A 92 8.23 -0.86 -7.26
CA GLN A 92 9.06 -0.30 -8.33
C GLN A 92 8.24 0.38 -9.41
N CYS A 93 6.96 0.09 -9.50
CA CYS A 93 6.16 0.66 -10.57
C CYS A 93 5.06 1.57 -10.08
N CYS A 94 4.69 1.47 -8.82
CA CYS A 94 3.61 2.29 -8.29
C CYS A 94 3.91 2.71 -6.86
N TRP A 95 3.17 3.69 -6.41
CA TRP A 95 3.32 4.15 -5.03
C TRP A 95 2.03 4.82 -4.61
N THR A 96 1.81 4.89 -3.29
CA THR A 96 0.63 5.55 -2.78
C THR A 96 0.82 5.81 -1.29
N SER A 97 -0.03 6.64 -0.74
CA SER A 97 0.00 6.86 0.69
C SER A 97 -1.45 6.92 1.16
N VAL A 98 -1.69 6.40 2.34
CA VAL A 98 -3.03 6.38 2.89
C VAL A 98 -2.97 6.76 4.35
N ARG A 99 -4.09 7.20 4.87
CA ARG A 99 -4.17 7.55 6.27
C ARG A 99 -5.13 6.62 6.99
N ASP A 100 -6.24 6.31 6.37
CA ASP A 100 -7.23 5.42 6.96
C ASP A 100 -7.21 4.10 6.22
N ILE A 101 -7.91 3.13 6.79
CA ILE A 101 -7.99 1.83 6.14
C ILE A 101 -8.79 1.98 4.85
N GLU A 102 -8.18 1.59 3.76
CA GLU A 102 -8.84 1.66 2.46
C GLU A 102 -8.43 0.48 1.62
N ALA A 103 -9.30 0.08 0.73
CA ALA A 103 -8.99 -1.04 -0.15
C ALA A 103 -8.05 -0.58 -1.25
N VAL A 104 -7.28 -1.53 -1.73
CA VAL A 104 -6.35 -1.25 -2.81
C VAL A 104 -7.14 -0.88 -4.07
N GLY A 105 -6.68 0.14 -4.78
CA GLY A 105 -7.37 0.57 -5.98
C GLY A 105 -7.17 -0.38 -7.16
N HIS A 106 -7.91 -0.11 -8.22
CA HIS A 106 -7.79 -0.94 -9.41
C HIS A 106 -6.42 -0.82 -10.04
N ASP A 107 -5.85 0.36 -9.99
CA ASP A 107 -4.57 0.58 -10.63
C ASP A 107 -3.46 -0.17 -9.93
N LEU A 108 -3.65 -0.49 -8.69
CA LEU A 108 -2.62 -1.16 -7.93
C LEU A 108 -2.85 -2.67 -8.01
N LYS A 109 -1.78 -3.38 -8.29
CA LYS A 109 -1.84 -4.83 -8.35
C LYS A 109 -1.19 -5.44 -7.13
N TRP A 110 -1.42 -4.85 -6.00
CA TRP A 110 -0.81 -5.32 -4.77
C TRP A 110 -1.69 -6.40 -4.15
N VAL A 111 -1.06 -7.49 -3.76
CA VAL A 111 -1.78 -8.59 -3.14
C VAL A 111 -0.95 -9.10 -1.97
N GLN A 112 -1.56 -9.92 -1.15
CA GLN A 112 -0.85 -10.48 -0.01
C GLN A 112 0.03 -11.61 -0.52
N PRO A 113 1.33 -11.55 -0.25
CA PRO A 113 2.23 -12.59 -0.74
C PRO A 113 1.92 -13.91 -0.06
N ASN A 114 2.12 -14.97 -0.84
CA ASN A 114 1.78 -16.22 -0.30
C ASN A 114 3.00 -16.87 0.20
N GLU A 115 3.39 -16.88 1.22
CA GLU A 115 4.50 -17.36 1.78
C GLU A 115 4.94 -18.44 1.46
#